data_7dc215fd382149a9731ff1f427cdd12b
#
_entry.id   7dc215fd382149a9731ff1f427cdd12b
#
_cell.length_a   1.000
_cell.length_b   1.000
_cell.length_c   1.000
_cell.angle_alpha   90.00
_cell.angle_beta   90.00
_cell.angle_gamma   90.00
#
_symmetry.space_group_name_H-M   'P 1'
#
loop_
_entity.id
_entity.type
_entity.pdbx_description
1 polymer ?
#
loop_
_entity_poly.entity_id
_entity_poly.type
_entity_poly.pdbx_seq_one_letter_code
_entity_poly.pdbx_strand_id
1 'polypeptide(L)'
;KIFTYGLLYKAFSGAARFSDKLSFTPRYDYFVNREGVLPGLGNIRHFIVLYGSYGEPVAHDIESTMVEGGIASVQMCDYRNFCHGRFIFASNHCQSKHYSESDVCAIMLTTPREAKITEYLRDKALPANMPIVQIHTDLQSPLATIQLLLDSLHFVFDLAENHCGINPNSPHNFSGIDKRFPISQVRFVSTLKEYGELKFDE
;
A
#
# COMPACT_ATOMS: atom_id res chain seq x y z
N LYS A 1 -6.08 -13.90 -3.39
CA LYS A 1 -6.35 -12.54 -3.92
C LYS A 1 -6.18 -12.49 -5.45
N ILE A 2 -5.04 -12.85 -6.05
CA ILE A 2 -4.78 -12.78 -7.51
C ILE A 2 -5.87 -13.49 -8.32
N PHE A 3 -6.31 -14.67 -7.88
CA PHE A 3 -7.38 -15.41 -8.55
C PHE A 3 -8.71 -14.65 -8.53
N THR A 4 -9.04 -14.02 -7.42
CA THR A 4 -10.27 -13.22 -7.26
C THR A 4 -10.24 -12.00 -8.19
N TYR A 5 -9.10 -11.33 -8.30
CA TYR A 5 -8.93 -10.20 -9.21
C TYR A 5 -8.96 -10.61 -10.68
N GLY A 6 -8.41 -11.77 -11.01
CA GLY A 6 -8.51 -12.35 -12.34
C GLY A 6 -9.96 -12.63 -12.75
N LEU A 7 -10.79 -13.10 -11.81
CA LEU A 7 -12.23 -13.31 -12.05
C LEU A 7 -12.98 -11.97 -12.21
N LEU A 8 -12.68 -10.99 -11.35
CA LEU A 8 -13.23 -9.64 -11.47
C LEU A 8 -12.86 -9.01 -12.80
N TYR A 9 -11.59 -9.09 -13.21
CA TYR A 9 -11.15 -8.63 -14.52
C TYR A 9 -11.92 -9.28 -15.65
N LYS A 10 -12.06 -10.60 -15.61
CA LYS A 10 -12.81 -11.35 -16.65
C LYS A 10 -14.28 -10.94 -16.70
N ALA A 11 -14.89 -10.69 -15.55
CA ALA A 11 -16.27 -10.21 -15.47
C ALA A 11 -16.40 -8.78 -16.03
N PHE A 12 -15.51 -7.88 -15.62
CA PHE A 12 -15.51 -6.49 -16.10
C PHE A 12 -15.14 -6.36 -17.57
N SER A 13 -14.16 -7.10 -18.06
CA SER A 13 -13.75 -7.07 -19.46
C SER A 13 -14.79 -7.66 -20.40
N GLY A 14 -15.60 -8.59 -19.90
CA GLY A 14 -16.74 -9.14 -20.66
C GLY A 14 -17.95 -8.22 -20.69
N ALA A 15 -18.18 -7.45 -19.63
CA ALA A 15 -19.33 -6.56 -19.49
C ALA A 15 -19.12 -5.16 -20.09
N ALA A 16 -17.90 -4.65 -20.00
CA ALA A 16 -17.56 -3.35 -20.55
C ALA A 16 -16.58 -3.60 -21.71
N ARG A 17 -16.87 -3.18 -22.90
CA ARG A 17 -15.96 -3.25 -24.04
C ARG A 17 -14.72 -2.37 -23.82
N PHE A 18 -13.90 -2.72 -22.83
CA PHE A 18 -12.65 -2.01 -22.56
C PHE A 18 -11.64 -2.37 -23.64
N SER A 19 -11.11 -1.37 -24.30
CA SER A 19 -9.97 -1.50 -25.20
C SER A 19 -8.66 -1.73 -24.46
N ASP A 20 -8.64 -1.42 -23.16
CA ASP A 20 -7.47 -1.47 -22.31
C ASP A 20 -7.13 -2.92 -21.93
N LYS A 21 -5.85 -3.24 -21.92
CA LYS A 21 -5.33 -4.54 -21.47
C LYS A 21 -4.58 -4.39 -20.17
N LEU A 22 -4.83 -5.30 -19.23
CA LEU A 22 -4.00 -5.43 -18.05
C LEU A 22 -2.64 -6.00 -18.39
N SER A 23 -1.61 -5.50 -17.75
CA SER A 23 -0.27 -6.07 -17.79
C SER A 23 -0.08 -6.96 -16.55
N PHE A 24 0.51 -8.13 -16.75
CA PHE A 24 0.94 -9.00 -15.64
C PHE A 24 2.44 -8.84 -15.33
N THR A 25 3.13 -7.97 -16.06
CA THR A 25 4.48 -7.57 -15.70
C THR A 25 4.38 -6.44 -14.69
N PRO A 26 4.94 -6.59 -13.48
CA PRO A 26 4.86 -5.56 -12.45
C PRO A 26 5.43 -4.24 -12.93
N ARG A 27 4.76 -3.15 -12.58
CA ARG A 27 5.13 -1.79 -12.94
C ARG A 27 5.27 -0.94 -11.68
N TYR A 28 6.41 -1.03 -11.06
CA TYR A 28 6.78 -0.10 -10.01
C TYR A 28 8.23 0.32 -10.15
N ASP A 29 8.47 1.60 -9.90
CA ASP A 29 9.78 2.19 -9.95
C ASP A 29 10.21 2.62 -8.55
N TYR A 30 11.45 2.31 -8.21
CA TYR A 30 12.08 2.82 -7.01
C TYR A 30 12.82 4.11 -7.39
N PHE A 31 12.38 5.20 -6.82
CA PHE A 31 13.12 6.43 -6.89
C PHE A 31 13.95 6.58 -5.63
N VAL A 32 15.22 6.44 -5.81
CA VAL A 32 16.18 6.86 -4.80
C VAL A 32 16.17 8.38 -4.78
N ASN A 33 16.36 8.92 -3.58
CA ASN A 33 16.55 10.34 -3.42
C ASN A 33 17.63 10.87 -4.39
N ARG A 34 17.69 12.19 -4.55
CA ARG A 34 18.64 12.88 -5.45
C ARG A 34 20.12 12.60 -5.16
N GLU A 35 20.46 11.94 -4.07
CA GLU A 35 21.81 11.62 -3.62
C GLU A 35 22.26 10.19 -3.96
N GLY A 36 21.39 9.38 -4.57
CA GLY A 36 21.79 8.09 -5.16
C GLY A 36 22.00 6.92 -4.19
N VAL A 37 21.71 7.09 -2.90
CA VAL A 37 21.81 6.02 -1.90
C VAL A 37 20.44 5.47 -1.58
N LEU A 38 20.18 4.20 -1.92
CA LEU A 38 18.99 3.48 -1.44
C LEU A 38 19.20 3.14 0.03
N PRO A 39 18.43 3.70 0.97
CA PRO A 39 18.26 3.02 2.25
C PRO A 39 17.63 1.67 1.93
N GLY A 40 18.14 0.60 2.54
CA GLY A 40 17.49 -0.70 2.37
C GLY A 40 16.02 -0.57 2.78
N LEU A 41 15.09 -0.86 1.87
CA LEU A 41 13.65 -0.78 2.16
C LEU A 41 13.25 -1.59 3.40
N GLY A 42 14.04 -2.60 3.76
CA GLY A 42 13.86 -3.37 4.99
C GLY A 42 14.04 -2.59 6.30
N ASN A 43 14.63 -1.40 6.24
CA ASN A 43 14.76 -0.51 7.40
C ASN A 43 13.59 0.47 7.54
N ILE A 44 12.74 0.57 6.50
CA ILE A 44 11.57 1.45 6.53
C ILE A 44 10.55 0.88 7.50
N ARG A 45 10.09 1.71 8.42
CA ARG A 45 9.10 1.36 9.44
C ARG A 45 7.74 2.00 9.22
N HIS A 46 7.71 3.03 8.39
CA HIS A 46 6.48 3.75 8.11
C HIS A 46 6.36 4.09 6.62
N PHE A 47 5.24 3.72 6.03
CA PHE A 47 4.93 4.07 4.64
C PHE A 47 3.79 5.08 4.59
N ILE A 48 3.93 6.08 3.73
CA ILE A 48 2.86 7.02 3.40
C ILE A 48 2.37 6.67 2.00
N VAL A 49 1.16 6.13 1.89
CA VAL A 49 0.55 5.79 0.60
C VAL A 49 -0.23 6.99 0.09
N LEU A 50 0.24 7.57 -1.01
CA LEU A 50 -0.38 8.71 -1.68
C LEU A 50 -1.20 8.21 -2.87
N TYR A 51 -2.44 8.66 -2.96
CA TYR A 51 -3.37 8.15 -3.97
C TYR A 51 -4.30 9.22 -4.53
N GLY A 52 -4.78 8.98 -5.75
CA GLY A 52 -5.93 9.64 -6.35
C GLY A 52 -7.15 8.71 -6.35
N SER A 53 -8.19 9.10 -7.08
CA SER A 53 -9.49 8.42 -7.05
C SER A 53 -9.45 6.92 -7.36
N TYR A 54 -8.69 6.49 -8.36
CA TYR A 54 -8.55 5.06 -8.70
C TYR A 54 -7.61 4.31 -7.76
N GLY A 55 -6.77 5.01 -7.02
CA GLY A 55 -5.80 4.44 -6.09
C GLY A 55 -6.37 4.20 -4.69
N GLU A 56 -7.52 4.77 -4.32
CA GLU A 56 -8.06 4.66 -2.96
C GLU A 56 -8.28 3.21 -2.50
N PRO A 57 -8.96 2.32 -3.26
CA PRO A 57 -9.11 0.92 -2.86
C PRO A 57 -7.77 0.18 -2.78
N VAL A 58 -6.80 0.59 -3.60
CA VAL A 58 -5.45 0.01 -3.61
C VAL A 58 -4.68 0.42 -2.36
N ALA A 59 -4.78 1.68 -1.95
CA ALA A 59 -4.16 2.18 -0.73
C ALA A 59 -4.67 1.41 0.51
N HIS A 60 -5.97 1.13 0.58
CA HIS A 60 -6.56 0.31 1.64
C HIS A 60 -6.02 -1.14 1.63
N ASP A 61 -5.84 -1.74 0.44
CA ASP A 61 -5.28 -3.10 0.35
C ASP A 61 -3.80 -3.14 0.75
N ILE A 62 -3.01 -2.13 0.37
CA ILE A 62 -1.62 -1.97 0.81
C ILE A 62 -1.55 -1.84 2.33
N GLU A 63 -2.35 -0.95 2.91
CA GLU A 63 -2.38 -0.75 4.37
C GLU A 63 -2.70 -2.05 5.09
N SER A 64 -3.82 -2.69 4.75
CA SER A 64 -4.25 -3.94 5.35
C SER A 64 -3.18 -5.03 5.20
N THR A 65 -2.62 -5.20 4.01
CA THR A 65 -1.64 -6.26 3.74
C THR A 65 -0.32 -6.03 4.48
N MET A 66 0.17 -4.79 4.54
CA MET A 66 1.42 -4.47 5.26
C MET A 66 1.27 -4.58 6.77
N VAL A 67 0.15 -4.10 7.32
CA VAL A 67 -0.11 -4.13 8.76
C VAL A 67 -0.40 -5.56 9.22
N GLU A 68 -1.27 -6.29 8.53
CA GLU A 68 -1.57 -7.70 8.84
C GLU A 68 -0.35 -8.61 8.66
N GLY A 69 0.51 -8.32 7.68
CA GLY A 69 1.76 -9.02 7.44
C GLY A 69 2.87 -8.67 8.44
N GLY A 70 2.67 -7.68 9.32
CA GLY A 70 3.69 -7.20 10.25
C GLY A 70 4.90 -6.58 9.56
N ILE A 71 4.73 -6.06 8.34
CA ILE A 71 5.80 -5.51 7.51
C ILE A 71 6.18 -4.11 8.00
N ALA A 72 5.19 -3.21 8.05
CA ALA A 72 5.37 -1.82 8.47
C ALA A 72 4.05 -1.17 8.86
N SER A 73 4.11 -0.01 9.51
CA SER A 73 2.95 0.86 9.68
C SER A 73 2.68 1.64 8.40
N VAL A 74 1.41 1.93 8.13
CA VAL A 74 1.00 2.63 6.90
C VAL A 74 0.06 3.77 7.24
N GLN A 75 0.30 4.93 6.64
CA GLN A 75 -0.60 6.06 6.63
C GLN A 75 -1.11 6.29 5.21
N MET A 76 -2.40 6.24 5.01
CA MET A 76 -3.00 6.56 3.72
C MET A 76 -3.38 8.04 3.63
N CYS A 77 -3.14 8.65 2.49
CA CYS A 77 -3.48 10.04 2.26
C CYS A 77 -3.75 10.30 0.77
N ASP A 78 -4.88 10.89 0.45
CA ASP A 78 -5.06 11.40 -0.89
C ASP A 78 -4.13 12.59 -1.17
N TYR A 79 -3.78 12.80 -2.44
CA TYR A 79 -2.83 13.84 -2.86
C TYR A 79 -3.23 15.24 -2.40
N ARG A 80 -4.51 15.56 -2.37
CA ARG A 80 -5.00 16.88 -1.96
C ARG A 80 -4.77 17.11 -0.46
N ASN A 81 -5.17 16.16 0.39
CA ASN A 81 -4.97 16.25 1.83
C ASN A 81 -3.49 16.24 2.21
N PHE A 82 -2.67 15.48 1.47
CA PHE A 82 -1.23 15.51 1.66
C PHE A 82 -0.67 16.91 1.44
N CYS A 83 -1.01 17.55 0.34
CA CYS A 83 -0.58 18.91 0.01
C CYS A 83 -1.15 19.98 0.97
N HIS A 84 -2.23 19.70 1.68
CA HIS A 84 -2.85 20.64 2.64
C HIS A 84 -2.22 20.65 4.04
N GLY A 85 -1.15 19.87 4.28
CA GLY A 85 -0.43 19.96 5.56
C GLY A 85 0.08 18.61 6.09
N ARG A 86 -0.38 17.48 5.58
CA ARG A 86 0.11 16.17 6.03
C ARG A 86 1.57 15.90 5.63
N PHE A 87 2.07 16.62 4.63
CA PHE A 87 3.50 16.60 4.25
C PHE A 87 4.43 17.02 5.41
N ILE A 88 3.94 17.79 6.38
CA ILE A 88 4.73 18.24 7.55
C ILE A 88 5.25 17.03 8.33
N PHE A 89 4.45 15.97 8.47
CA PHE A 89 4.88 14.73 9.12
C PHE A 89 6.12 14.15 8.41
N ALA A 90 6.05 13.97 7.09
CA ALA A 90 7.15 13.45 6.29
C ALA A 90 8.39 14.35 6.38
N SER A 91 8.19 15.67 6.29
CA SER A 91 9.26 16.64 6.37
C SER A 91 9.99 16.61 7.73
N ASN A 92 9.23 16.56 8.83
CA ASN A 92 9.81 16.52 10.17
C ASN A 92 10.59 15.22 10.42
N HIS A 93 10.08 14.07 9.97
CA HIS A 93 10.76 12.79 10.11
C HIS A 93 12.08 12.75 9.32
N CYS A 94 12.06 13.21 8.07
CA CYS A 94 13.26 13.21 7.24
C CYS A 94 14.29 14.28 7.63
N GLN A 95 13.89 15.34 8.32
CA GLN A 95 14.80 16.42 8.76
C GLN A 95 15.32 16.24 10.19
N SER A 96 14.78 15.30 10.94
CA SER A 96 15.20 15.07 12.32
C SER A 96 16.62 14.55 12.36
N LYS A 97 17.50 15.25 13.13
CA LYS A 97 18.88 14.84 13.38
C LYS A 97 19.01 13.51 14.12
N HIS A 98 17.90 12.96 14.62
CA HIS A 98 17.85 11.68 15.32
C HIS A 98 17.70 10.49 14.36
N TYR A 99 17.40 10.74 13.09
CA TYR A 99 17.28 9.71 12.06
C TYR A 99 18.39 9.94 11.03
N SER A 100 19.48 9.19 11.16
CA SER A 100 20.58 9.20 10.18
C SER A 100 20.16 8.67 8.81
N GLU A 101 19.07 7.88 8.80
CA GLU A 101 18.43 7.35 7.60
C GLU A 101 16.91 7.57 7.75
N SER A 102 16.24 7.92 6.65
CA SER A 102 14.78 8.04 6.68
C SER A 102 14.16 6.67 6.92
N ASP A 103 13.39 6.53 7.98
CA ASP A 103 12.55 5.36 8.26
C ASP A 103 11.15 5.47 7.64
N VAL A 104 10.92 6.54 6.89
CA VAL A 104 9.66 6.84 6.19
C VAL A 104 9.88 6.76 4.68
N CYS A 105 8.99 6.06 4.00
CA CYS A 105 8.96 5.95 2.55
C CYS A 105 7.60 6.38 1.99
N ALA A 106 7.58 7.09 0.87
CA ALA A 106 6.34 7.36 0.15
C ALA A 106 6.06 6.27 -0.88
N ILE A 107 4.83 5.75 -0.91
CA ILE A 107 4.29 4.96 -2.01
C ILE A 107 3.32 5.86 -2.78
N MET A 108 3.57 6.08 -4.05
CA MET A 108 2.77 6.96 -4.90
C MET A 108 2.00 6.13 -5.93
N LEU A 109 0.67 6.05 -5.78
CA LEU A 109 -0.21 5.37 -6.73
C LEU A 109 -0.59 6.34 -7.85
N THR A 110 -0.06 6.10 -9.04
CA THR A 110 -0.12 7.06 -10.14
C THR A 110 -0.89 6.53 -11.33
N THR A 111 -1.87 7.29 -11.78
CA THR A 111 -2.49 7.14 -13.11
C THR A 111 -2.14 8.38 -13.96
N PRO A 112 -2.44 8.43 -15.25
CA PRO A 112 -2.22 9.62 -16.06
C PRO A 112 -2.87 10.89 -15.49
N ARG A 113 -3.92 10.73 -14.70
CA ARG A 113 -4.61 11.84 -14.03
C ARG A 113 -3.76 12.50 -12.94
N GLU A 114 -3.02 11.70 -12.20
CA GLU A 114 -2.17 12.15 -11.10
C GLU A 114 -0.72 12.43 -11.52
N ALA A 115 -0.33 12.11 -12.77
CA ALA A 115 1.05 12.16 -13.22
C ALA A 115 1.77 13.49 -12.91
N LYS A 116 1.11 14.63 -13.13
CA LYS A 116 1.71 15.95 -12.89
C LYS A 116 1.97 16.23 -11.39
N ILE A 117 1.04 15.82 -10.52
CA ILE A 117 1.21 16.03 -9.07
C ILE A 117 2.26 15.09 -8.51
N THR A 118 2.31 13.84 -8.97
CA THR A 118 3.32 12.87 -8.53
C THR A 118 4.71 13.28 -8.96
N GLU A 119 4.88 13.75 -10.18
CA GLU A 119 6.16 14.29 -10.68
C GLU A 119 6.61 15.50 -9.85
N TYR A 120 5.72 16.46 -9.59
CA TYR A 120 6.03 17.61 -8.77
C TYR A 120 6.44 17.22 -7.34
N LEU A 121 5.69 16.32 -6.71
CA LEU A 121 5.99 15.86 -5.35
C LEU A 121 7.35 15.15 -5.30
N ARG A 122 7.60 14.23 -6.21
CA ARG A 122 8.87 13.51 -6.30
C ARG A 122 10.06 14.45 -6.51
N ASP A 123 9.94 15.37 -7.44
CA ASP A 123 11.10 16.12 -7.89
C ASP A 123 11.37 17.40 -7.08
N LYS A 124 10.34 17.93 -6.40
CA LYS A 124 10.42 19.27 -5.79
C LYS A 124 9.90 19.39 -4.37
N ALA A 125 8.91 18.60 -3.98
CA ALA A 125 8.19 18.86 -2.74
C ALA A 125 8.54 17.88 -1.61
N LEU A 126 8.76 16.61 -1.92
CA LEU A 126 9.18 15.64 -0.91
C LEU A 126 10.64 15.86 -0.50
N PRO A 127 11.00 15.54 0.78
CA PRO A 127 12.39 15.63 1.24
C PRO A 127 13.34 14.84 0.34
N ALA A 128 14.51 15.42 0.07
CA ALA A 128 15.48 14.83 -0.88
C ALA A 128 16.00 13.46 -0.44
N ASN A 129 16.01 13.20 0.87
CA ASN A 129 16.46 11.94 1.48
C ASN A 129 15.32 10.94 1.71
N MET A 130 14.07 11.27 1.34
CA MET A 130 12.93 10.38 1.50
C MET A 130 12.86 9.37 0.34
N PRO A 131 12.89 8.05 0.61
CA PRO A 131 12.67 7.05 -0.41
C PRO A 131 11.26 7.16 -1.00
N ILE A 132 11.15 6.90 -2.29
CA ILE A 132 9.87 6.94 -3.00
C ILE A 132 9.73 5.68 -3.83
N VAL A 133 8.59 5.03 -3.72
CA VAL A 133 8.13 3.96 -4.60
C VAL A 133 6.99 4.49 -5.42
N GLN A 134 7.07 4.43 -6.72
CA GLN A 134 5.98 4.81 -7.61
C GLN A 134 5.40 3.56 -8.27
N ILE A 135 4.14 3.27 -7.99
CA ILE A 135 3.35 2.23 -8.65
C ILE A 135 2.44 2.94 -9.64
N HIS A 136 2.60 2.65 -10.92
CA HIS A 136 1.94 3.44 -11.95
C HIS A 136 1.28 2.60 -13.03
N THR A 137 0.27 3.18 -13.67
CA THR A 137 -0.40 2.60 -14.83
C THR A 137 -0.76 3.69 -15.83
N ASP A 138 -0.74 3.34 -17.11
CA ASP A 138 -1.20 4.21 -18.21
C ASP A 138 -2.72 4.17 -18.41
N LEU A 139 -3.42 3.30 -17.68
CA LEU A 139 -4.86 3.14 -17.79
C LEU A 139 -5.60 4.33 -17.19
N GLN A 140 -6.65 4.80 -17.86
CA GLN A 140 -7.51 5.91 -17.42
C GLN A 140 -8.93 5.47 -17.05
N SER A 141 -9.20 4.18 -17.11
CA SER A 141 -10.49 3.57 -16.81
C SER A 141 -10.49 2.96 -15.40
N PRO A 142 -11.61 2.45 -14.90
CA PRO A 142 -11.64 1.69 -13.65
C PRO A 142 -10.69 0.48 -13.62
N LEU A 143 -10.21 0.00 -14.77
CA LEU A 143 -9.15 -1.02 -14.83
C LEU A 143 -7.82 -0.54 -14.24
N ALA A 144 -7.62 0.78 -14.13
CA ALA A 144 -6.46 1.35 -13.44
C ALA A 144 -6.37 0.85 -12.00
N THR A 145 -7.49 0.77 -11.27
CA THR A 145 -7.54 0.21 -9.91
C THR A 145 -7.04 -1.23 -9.88
N ILE A 146 -7.47 -2.06 -10.84
CA ILE A 146 -7.07 -3.47 -10.90
C ILE A 146 -5.58 -3.60 -11.23
N GLN A 147 -5.08 -2.80 -12.17
CA GLN A 147 -3.66 -2.81 -12.50
C GLN A 147 -2.80 -2.37 -11.31
N LEU A 148 -3.12 -1.23 -10.71
CA LEU A 148 -2.41 -0.74 -9.51
C LEU A 148 -2.45 -1.77 -8.38
N LEU A 149 -3.57 -2.48 -8.21
CA LEU A 149 -3.70 -3.51 -7.19
C LEU A 149 -2.79 -4.71 -7.45
N LEU A 150 -2.70 -5.18 -8.69
CA LEU A 150 -1.79 -6.27 -9.07
C LEU A 150 -0.33 -5.86 -8.82
N ASP A 151 0.04 -4.66 -9.27
CA ASP A 151 1.40 -4.15 -9.13
C ASP A 151 1.76 -3.89 -7.65
N SER A 152 0.81 -3.40 -6.85
CA SER A 152 1.01 -3.19 -5.41
C SER A 152 1.18 -4.52 -4.64
N LEU A 153 0.44 -5.56 -5.00
CA LEU A 153 0.62 -6.88 -4.41
C LEU A 153 2.03 -7.42 -4.71
N HIS A 154 2.49 -7.31 -5.94
CA HIS A 154 3.87 -7.70 -6.29
C HIS A 154 4.89 -6.93 -5.46
N PHE A 155 4.73 -5.61 -5.36
CA PHE A 155 5.61 -4.77 -4.54
C PHE A 155 5.61 -5.18 -3.07
N VAL A 156 4.45 -5.37 -2.45
CA VAL A 156 4.35 -5.73 -1.02
C VAL A 156 4.95 -7.11 -0.76
N PHE A 157 4.76 -8.07 -1.65
CA PHE A 157 5.39 -9.39 -1.53
C PHE A 157 6.91 -9.31 -1.67
N ASP A 158 7.41 -8.55 -2.66
CA ASP A 158 8.84 -8.32 -2.84
C ASP A 158 9.47 -7.65 -1.62
N LEU A 159 8.81 -6.62 -1.08
CA LEU A 159 9.22 -5.95 0.14
C LEU A 159 9.30 -6.92 1.33
N ALA A 160 8.27 -7.72 1.53
CA ALA A 160 8.22 -8.68 2.64
C ALA A 160 9.34 -9.71 2.54
N GLU A 161 9.47 -10.37 1.40
CA GLU A 161 10.38 -11.50 1.21
C GLU A 161 11.84 -11.05 1.08
N ASN A 162 12.11 -10.09 0.20
CA ASN A 162 13.47 -9.74 -0.19
C ASN A 162 14.09 -8.64 0.67
N HIS A 163 13.27 -7.79 1.31
CA HIS A 163 13.77 -6.66 2.10
C HIS A 163 13.55 -6.81 3.60
N CYS A 164 12.43 -7.42 4.01
CA CYS A 164 12.11 -7.58 5.44
C CYS A 164 12.40 -8.99 5.96
N GLY A 165 12.68 -9.97 5.10
CA GLY A 165 12.88 -11.37 5.48
C GLY A 165 11.62 -12.01 6.07
N ILE A 166 10.45 -11.51 5.73
CA ILE A 166 9.15 -11.98 6.19
C ILE A 166 8.59 -12.91 5.12
N ASN A 167 8.30 -14.17 5.50
CA ASN A 167 7.57 -15.06 4.61
C ASN A 167 6.08 -14.69 4.63
N PRO A 168 5.52 -14.12 3.55
CA PRO A 168 4.12 -13.69 3.53
C PRO A 168 3.12 -14.86 3.62
N ASN A 169 3.57 -16.10 3.36
CA ASN A 169 2.75 -17.31 3.52
C ASN A 169 2.79 -17.86 4.95
N SER A 170 3.71 -17.39 5.76
CA SER A 170 3.87 -17.82 7.16
C SER A 170 4.38 -16.64 7.98
N PRO A 171 3.56 -15.60 8.19
CA PRO A 171 3.94 -14.43 8.98
C PRO A 171 4.31 -14.87 10.41
N HIS A 172 5.32 -14.22 10.97
CA HIS A 172 5.73 -14.49 12.34
C HIS A 172 4.62 -14.15 13.32
N ASN A 173 4.02 -15.17 13.88
CA ASN A 173 3.08 -15.00 14.98
C ASN A 173 3.84 -14.89 16.30
N PHE A 174 3.45 -13.99 17.17
CA PHE A 174 3.94 -14.01 18.54
C PHE A 174 3.63 -15.36 19.16
N SER A 175 4.65 -16.04 19.68
CA SER A 175 4.46 -17.32 20.36
C SER A 175 3.47 -17.16 21.50
N GLY A 176 2.30 -17.76 21.38
CA GLY A 176 1.20 -17.63 22.36
C GLY A 176 -0.06 -16.96 21.87
N ILE A 177 -0.03 -16.14 20.82
CA ILE A 177 -1.25 -15.62 20.19
C ILE A 177 -1.99 -16.71 19.44
N ASP A 178 -1.28 -17.59 18.75
CA ASP A 178 -1.87 -18.69 17.98
C ASP A 178 -2.76 -19.62 18.81
N LYS A 179 -2.44 -19.76 20.10
CA LYS A 179 -3.17 -20.64 21.01
C LYS A 179 -4.31 -19.95 21.74
N ARG A 180 -4.25 -18.61 21.87
CA ARG A 180 -5.19 -17.84 22.68
C ARG A 180 -6.25 -17.14 21.86
N PHE A 181 -5.92 -16.73 20.65
CA PHE A 181 -6.82 -16.00 19.78
C PHE A 181 -6.63 -16.47 18.34
N PRO A 182 -7.32 -17.53 17.91
CA PRO A 182 -7.51 -17.74 16.51
C PRO A 182 -8.39 -16.61 15.96
N ILE A 183 -7.83 -15.38 15.91
CA ILE A 183 -8.57 -14.16 15.52
C ILE A 183 -9.26 -14.37 14.17
N SER A 184 -8.63 -15.12 13.28
CA SER A 184 -9.20 -15.52 12.00
C SER A 184 -10.39 -16.49 12.13
N GLN A 185 -10.55 -17.15 13.27
CA GLN A 185 -11.65 -18.08 13.57
C GLN A 185 -12.72 -17.47 14.47
N VAL A 186 -12.43 -16.35 15.12
CA VAL A 186 -13.43 -15.60 15.86
C VAL A 186 -14.37 -14.97 14.85
N ARG A 187 -15.46 -15.66 14.59
CA ARG A 187 -16.54 -15.06 13.81
C ARG A 187 -17.11 -13.91 14.63
N PHE A 188 -17.10 -12.72 14.09
CA PHE A 188 -17.62 -11.51 14.69
C PHE A 188 -18.99 -11.74 15.37
N VAL A 189 -19.87 -12.50 14.72
CA VAL A 189 -21.20 -12.85 15.23
C VAL A 189 -21.17 -13.74 16.48
N SER A 190 -20.23 -14.70 16.60
CA SER A 190 -20.14 -15.53 17.80
C SER A 190 -19.62 -14.76 19.00
N THR A 191 -18.64 -13.87 18.77
CA THR A 191 -18.13 -12.98 19.80
C THR A 191 -19.21 -12.05 20.34
N LEU A 192 -20.02 -11.46 19.48
CA LEU A 192 -21.13 -10.60 19.88
C LEU A 192 -22.21 -11.36 20.66
N LYS A 193 -22.48 -12.62 20.32
CA LYS A 193 -23.41 -13.48 21.07
C LYS A 193 -22.87 -13.85 22.45
N GLU A 194 -21.56 -14.08 22.58
CA GLU A 194 -20.93 -14.38 23.87
C GLU A 194 -20.97 -13.19 24.83
N TYR A 195 -20.85 -11.97 24.32
CA TYR A 195 -20.95 -10.76 25.15
C TYR A 195 -22.41 -10.33 25.45
N GLY A 196 -23.40 -10.99 24.87
CA GLY A 196 -24.81 -10.74 25.16
C GLY A 196 -25.32 -9.35 24.78
N GLU A 197 -24.52 -8.57 24.07
CA GLU A 197 -24.78 -7.16 23.79
C GLU A 197 -25.56 -6.89 22.51
N LEU A 198 -25.71 -7.89 21.65
CA LEU A 198 -26.44 -7.72 20.39
C LEU A 198 -27.51 -8.80 20.24
N LYS A 199 -28.72 -8.44 20.58
CA LYS A 199 -29.90 -9.13 20.07
C LYS A 199 -30.12 -8.64 18.65
N PHE A 200 -29.78 -9.45 17.68
CA PHE A 200 -30.32 -9.28 16.34
C PHE A 200 -31.74 -9.86 16.39
N ASP A 201 -32.72 -9.00 16.33
CA ASP A 201 -34.07 -9.43 16.04
C ASP A 201 -34.05 -10.09 14.66
N GLU A 202 -34.57 -11.31 14.61
CA GLU A 202 -34.70 -12.13 13.39
C GLU A 202 -35.68 -11.51 12.40
#